data_c5754efa791707330da03d3ed5260646
#
_entry.id   c5754efa791707330da03d3ed5260646
#
_cell.length_a   1.000
_cell.length_b   1.000
_cell.length_c   1.000
_cell.angle_alpha   90.00
_cell.angle_beta   90.00
_cell.angle_gamma   90.00
#
_symmetry.space_group_name_H-M   'P 1'
#
loop_
_entity.id
_entity.type
_entity.pdbx_description
1 polymer ?
#
loop_
_entity_poly.entity_id
_entity_poly.type
_entity_poly.pdbx_seq_one_letter_code
_entity_poly.pdbx_strand_id
1 'polypeptide(L)'
;MDADLARFLRDELGVAPEGEAAGPWTVRGPVWLWKGSGGEPAKGAFFFLTIAGETAQAIKTAASKADAWGSVRIEATIGGTTWRTSLFPSKAHGGWLLPLKTAVRKAEKIAEGTLVEAVLALA
;
A
#
# COMPACT_ATOMS: atom_id res chain seq x y z
N MET A 1 -3.25 2.46 -21.56
CA MET A 1 -1.92 2.75 -22.12
C MET A 1 -1.06 1.51 -22.00
N ASP A 2 -0.25 1.28 -23.01
CA ASP A 2 0.69 0.16 -23.02
C ASP A 2 1.71 0.29 -21.90
N ALA A 3 1.99 -0.81 -21.19
CA ALA A 3 2.92 -0.79 -20.06
C ALA A 3 4.35 -0.44 -20.48
N ASP A 4 4.77 -0.84 -21.67
CA ASP A 4 6.10 -0.52 -22.20
C ASP A 4 6.21 0.97 -22.52
N LEU A 5 5.16 1.56 -23.07
CA LEU A 5 5.12 2.99 -23.36
C LEU A 5 5.13 3.79 -22.05
N ALA A 6 4.38 3.35 -21.05
CA ALA A 6 4.34 4.01 -19.75
C ALA A 6 5.73 4.00 -19.09
N ARG A 7 6.42 2.86 -19.16
CA ARG A 7 7.78 2.75 -18.64
C ARG A 7 8.75 3.65 -19.40
N PHE A 8 8.64 3.68 -20.72
CA PHE A 8 9.48 4.55 -21.56
C PHE A 8 9.30 6.02 -21.18
N LEU A 9 8.05 6.47 -21.05
CA LEU A 9 7.77 7.86 -20.70
C LEU A 9 8.36 8.21 -19.33
N ARG A 10 8.24 7.32 -18.37
CA ARG A 10 8.75 7.55 -17.03
C ARG A 10 10.27 7.53 -16.97
N ASP A 11 10.90 6.52 -17.58
CA ASP A 11 12.34 6.29 -17.48
C ASP A 11 13.15 7.24 -18.36
N GLU A 12 12.66 7.51 -19.57
CA GLU A 12 13.41 8.30 -20.56
C GLU A 12 13.05 9.78 -20.53
N LEU A 13 11.80 10.11 -20.27
CA LEU A 13 11.31 11.48 -20.30
C LEU A 13 10.99 12.06 -18.94
N GLY A 14 11.01 11.24 -17.90
CA GLY A 14 10.67 11.69 -16.56
C GLY A 14 9.19 12.08 -16.40
N VAL A 15 8.33 11.60 -17.29
CA VAL A 15 6.91 11.91 -17.30
C VAL A 15 6.11 10.70 -16.84
N ALA A 16 5.27 10.88 -15.84
CA ALA A 16 4.32 9.84 -15.43
C ALA A 16 3.07 9.95 -16.30
N PRO A 17 2.71 8.90 -17.06
CA PRO A 17 1.49 8.93 -17.84
C PRO A 17 0.27 9.02 -16.96
N GLU A 18 -0.77 9.63 -17.47
CA GLU A 18 -2.07 9.65 -16.82
C GLU A 18 -2.54 8.22 -16.57
N GLY A 19 -3.05 7.94 -15.38
CA GLY A 19 -3.43 6.60 -14.96
C GLY A 19 -2.32 5.87 -14.23
N GLU A 20 -1.08 6.04 -14.63
CA GLU A 20 0.08 5.50 -13.91
C GLU A 20 0.33 6.28 -12.62
N ALA A 21 0.13 7.60 -12.63
CA ALA A 21 0.28 8.46 -11.47
C ALA A 21 -0.76 8.17 -10.39
N ALA A 22 -1.94 7.66 -10.78
CA ALA A 22 -3.03 7.35 -9.86
C ALA A 22 -3.07 5.85 -9.47
N GLY A 23 -2.13 5.07 -9.94
CA GLY A 23 -2.09 3.62 -9.77
C GLY A 23 -2.71 2.91 -10.97
N PRO A 24 -3.01 1.60 -10.84
CA PRO A 24 -2.76 0.79 -9.65
C PRO A 24 -1.28 0.48 -9.45
N TRP A 25 -0.92 0.26 -8.19
CA TRP A 25 0.44 -0.14 -7.83
C TRP A 25 0.42 -1.55 -7.25
N THR A 26 1.42 -2.36 -7.57
CA THR A 26 1.56 -3.70 -7.00
C THR A 26 2.67 -3.69 -5.96
N VAL A 27 2.36 -4.18 -4.77
CA VAL A 27 3.29 -4.22 -3.66
C VAL A 27 3.39 -5.65 -3.14
N ARG A 28 4.59 -6.15 -2.93
CA ARG A 28 4.85 -7.49 -2.39
C ARG A 28 5.66 -7.38 -1.11
N GLY A 29 5.36 -8.25 -0.16
CA GLY A 29 6.16 -8.33 1.05
C GLY A 29 5.50 -9.19 2.10
N PRO A 30 6.20 -9.35 3.24
CA PRO A 30 5.64 -10.10 4.36
C PRO A 30 4.70 -9.21 5.17
N VAL A 31 3.64 -9.83 5.64
CA VAL A 31 2.72 -9.19 6.60
C VAL A 31 3.36 -9.24 7.98
N TRP A 32 3.32 -8.16 8.71
CA TRP A 32 3.88 -8.11 10.05
C TRP A 32 2.85 -7.61 11.06
N LEU A 33 3.05 -7.99 12.30
CA LEU A 33 2.14 -7.68 13.41
C LEU A 33 2.71 -6.53 14.24
N TRP A 34 1.95 -5.45 14.35
CA TRP A 34 2.29 -4.37 15.26
C TRP A 34 1.83 -4.75 16.68
N LYS A 35 2.77 -4.77 17.61
CA LYS A 35 2.52 -5.20 18.99
C LYS A 35 2.34 -4.04 19.96
N GLY A 36 2.33 -2.81 19.47
CA GLY A 36 2.24 -1.65 20.33
C GLY A 36 3.54 -1.36 21.08
N SER A 37 3.53 -0.35 21.92
CA SER A 37 4.72 0.07 22.65
C SER A 37 5.03 -0.79 23.87
N GLY A 38 4.11 -1.63 24.31
CA GLY A 38 4.29 -2.49 25.49
C GLY A 38 4.76 -3.91 25.21
N GLY A 39 5.00 -4.27 23.97
CA GLY A 39 5.43 -5.62 23.61
C GLY A 39 4.31 -6.65 23.57
N GLU A 40 3.13 -6.31 24.03
CA GLU A 40 1.96 -7.18 23.96
C GLU A 40 1.05 -6.72 22.83
N PRO A 41 0.39 -7.67 22.11
CA PRO A 41 -0.60 -7.27 21.12
C PRO A 41 -1.69 -6.48 21.81
N ALA A 42 -1.89 -5.23 21.37
CA ALA A 42 -2.99 -4.46 21.87
C ALA A 42 -4.29 -5.18 21.53
N LYS A 43 -5.33 -4.96 22.32
CA LYS A 43 -6.66 -5.43 22.00
C LYS A 43 -7.00 -4.90 20.61
N GLY A 44 -7.17 -5.78 19.63
CA GLY A 44 -7.27 -5.40 18.24
C GLY A 44 -5.90 -5.26 17.56
N ALA A 45 -5.06 -6.29 17.70
CA ALA A 45 -3.74 -6.31 17.06
C ALA A 45 -3.82 -5.96 15.59
N PHE A 46 -2.89 -5.10 15.15
CA PHE A 46 -2.87 -4.61 13.78
C PHE A 46 -1.83 -5.37 12.96
N PHE A 47 -2.28 -5.82 11.77
CA PHE A 47 -1.41 -6.42 10.79
C PHE A 47 -1.19 -5.43 9.66
N PHE A 48 0.05 -5.29 9.21
CA PHE A 48 0.43 -4.33 8.18
C PHE A 48 1.27 -4.95 7.10
N LEU A 49 1.14 -4.37 5.90
CA LEU A 49 2.09 -4.56 4.80
C LEU A 49 2.80 -3.21 4.61
N THR A 50 4.12 -3.23 4.59
CA THR A 50 4.92 -2.03 4.39
C THR A 50 5.06 -1.72 2.89
N ILE A 51 4.88 -0.44 2.55
CA ILE A 51 5.08 0.05 1.20
C ILE A 51 6.22 1.05 1.22
N ALA A 52 7.31 0.74 0.55
CA ALA A 52 8.52 1.56 0.56
C ALA A 52 9.06 1.77 -0.86
N GLY A 53 10.13 2.53 -0.99
CA GLY A 53 10.83 2.71 -2.25
C GLY A 53 10.06 3.54 -3.27
N GLU A 54 10.21 3.18 -4.53
CA GLU A 54 9.60 3.93 -5.64
C GLU A 54 8.09 3.97 -5.57
N THR A 55 7.47 2.87 -5.16
CA THR A 55 6.02 2.81 -5.01
C THR A 55 5.54 3.80 -3.95
N ALA A 56 6.26 3.91 -2.84
CA ALA A 56 5.91 4.87 -1.79
C ALA A 56 5.99 6.31 -2.30
N GLN A 57 6.99 6.62 -3.12
CA GLN A 57 7.13 7.96 -3.71
C GLN A 57 6.04 8.23 -4.74
N ALA A 58 5.68 7.25 -5.53
CA ALA A 58 4.60 7.38 -6.51
C ALA A 58 3.26 7.69 -5.83
N ILE A 59 2.99 7.01 -4.73
CA ILE A 59 1.78 7.23 -3.94
C ILE A 59 1.78 8.63 -3.33
N LYS A 60 2.91 9.05 -2.77
CA LYS A 60 3.06 10.39 -2.19
C LYS A 60 2.78 11.47 -3.24
N THR A 61 3.32 11.31 -4.42
CA THR A 61 3.12 12.26 -5.52
C THR A 61 1.67 12.31 -5.97
N ALA A 62 1.06 11.15 -6.17
CA ALA A 62 -0.33 11.04 -6.61
C ALA A 62 -1.32 11.61 -5.59
N ALA A 63 -1.01 11.45 -4.30
CA ALA A 63 -1.89 11.85 -3.21
C ALA A 63 -1.59 13.25 -2.66
N SER A 64 -0.55 13.91 -3.11
CA SER A 64 -0.07 15.17 -2.53
C SER A 64 -1.11 16.28 -2.49
N LYS A 65 -2.13 16.21 -3.34
CA LYS A 65 -3.18 17.23 -3.40
C LYS A 65 -4.48 16.79 -2.70
N ALA A 66 -4.51 15.58 -2.16
CA ALA A 66 -5.78 14.98 -1.78
C ALA A 66 -6.04 14.94 -0.27
N ASP A 67 -5.01 15.06 0.57
CA ASP A 67 -5.22 14.84 2.00
C ASP A 67 -4.30 15.68 2.86
N ALA A 68 -4.89 16.55 3.65
CA ALA A 68 -4.18 17.40 4.60
C ALA A 68 -3.73 16.67 5.87
N TRP A 69 -4.20 15.43 6.07
CA TRP A 69 -3.96 14.68 7.31
C TRP A 69 -2.86 13.65 7.21
N GLY A 70 -2.27 13.50 6.04
CA GLY A 70 -1.16 12.57 5.84
C GLY A 70 -1.56 11.15 5.49
N SER A 71 -2.80 10.73 5.72
CA SER A 71 -3.25 9.42 5.28
C SER A 71 -3.79 9.48 3.85
N VAL A 72 -3.78 8.34 3.16
CA VAL A 72 -4.22 8.26 1.78
C VAL A 72 -5.29 7.18 1.64
N ARG A 73 -6.45 7.57 1.14
CA ARG A 73 -7.54 6.62 0.91
C ARG A 73 -7.27 5.80 -0.34
N ILE A 74 -7.35 4.49 -0.20
CA ILE A 74 -7.09 3.57 -1.30
C ILE A 74 -8.09 2.42 -1.32
N GLU A 75 -8.12 1.76 -2.48
CA GLU A 75 -8.76 0.46 -2.62
C GLU A 75 -7.66 -0.56 -2.79
N ALA A 76 -7.65 -1.60 -1.96
CA ALA A 76 -6.63 -2.62 -1.98
C ALA A 76 -7.22 -3.97 -2.37
N THR A 77 -6.46 -4.75 -3.13
CA THR A 77 -6.85 -6.09 -3.54
C THR A 77 -5.72 -7.06 -3.22
N ILE A 78 -6.04 -8.13 -2.49
CA ILE A 78 -5.15 -9.27 -2.27
C ILE A 78 -5.92 -10.52 -2.66
N GLY A 79 -5.39 -11.28 -3.63
CA GLY A 79 -6.09 -12.46 -4.13
C GLY A 79 -7.46 -12.10 -4.68
N GLY A 80 -8.49 -12.72 -4.17
CA GLY A 80 -9.87 -12.45 -4.58
C GLY A 80 -10.59 -11.42 -3.72
N THR A 81 -9.89 -10.78 -2.78
CA THR A 81 -10.51 -9.88 -1.80
C THR A 81 -10.12 -8.42 -2.06
N THR A 82 -11.13 -7.57 -2.23
CA THR A 82 -10.94 -6.13 -2.43
C THR A 82 -11.62 -5.38 -1.28
N TRP A 83 -10.91 -4.38 -0.73
CA TRP A 83 -11.49 -3.56 0.34
C TRP A 83 -10.95 -2.14 0.28
N ARG A 84 -11.66 -1.21 0.90
CA ARG A 84 -11.23 0.18 1.01
C ARG A 84 -10.63 0.42 2.37
N THR A 85 -9.54 1.16 2.39
CA THR A 85 -8.83 1.49 3.62
C THR A 85 -8.01 2.75 3.41
N SER A 86 -7.18 3.09 4.38
CA SER A 86 -6.24 4.20 4.27
C SER A 86 -4.83 3.70 4.49
N LEU A 87 -3.89 4.26 3.74
CA LEU A 87 -2.47 4.08 3.99
C LEU A 87 -2.03 5.12 5.00
N PHE A 88 -1.22 4.70 5.97
CA PHE A 88 -0.69 5.60 6.98
C PHE A 88 0.79 5.83 6.75
N PRO A 89 1.27 7.09 6.81
CA PRO A 89 2.68 7.36 6.60
C PRO A 89 3.51 6.79 7.75
N SER A 90 4.69 6.27 7.43
CA SER A 90 5.62 5.76 8.45
C SER A 90 7.04 6.07 8.06
N LYS A 91 7.66 7.00 8.77
CA LYS A 91 9.07 7.34 8.57
C LYS A 91 9.98 6.18 8.94
N ALA A 92 9.61 5.44 9.99
CA ALA A 92 10.38 4.29 10.47
C ALA A 92 10.50 3.20 9.43
N HIS A 93 9.50 3.07 8.56
CA HIS A 93 9.48 2.05 7.51
C HIS A 93 9.76 2.61 6.12
N GLY A 94 10.04 3.89 6.02
CA GLY A 94 10.40 4.54 4.77
C GLY A 94 9.27 4.70 3.76
N GLY A 95 8.04 4.75 4.20
CA GLY A 95 6.91 4.88 3.28
C GLY A 95 5.56 4.84 3.97
N TRP A 96 4.75 3.86 3.60
CA TRP A 96 3.36 3.75 4.04
C TRP A 96 3.08 2.40 4.67
N LEU A 97 2.08 2.34 5.53
CA LEU A 97 1.58 1.10 6.11
C LEU A 97 0.17 0.83 5.59
N LEU A 98 -0.04 -0.38 5.05
CA LEU A 98 -1.35 -0.85 4.63
C LEU A 98 -1.91 -1.75 5.72
N PRO A 99 -2.99 -1.33 6.42
CA PRO A 99 -3.61 -2.18 7.43
C PRO A 99 -4.43 -3.29 6.78
N LEU A 100 -4.33 -4.50 7.33
CA LEU A 100 -5.10 -5.65 6.86
C LEU A 100 -6.17 -6.00 7.89
N LYS A 101 -7.43 -5.82 7.51
CA LYS A 101 -8.58 -6.13 8.36
C LYS A 101 -8.66 -7.62 8.65
N THR A 102 -9.24 -7.98 9.78
CA THR A 102 -9.46 -9.38 10.16
C THR A 102 -10.20 -10.15 9.08
N ALA A 103 -11.24 -9.56 8.49
CA ALA A 103 -12.02 -10.22 7.43
C ALA A 103 -11.16 -10.54 6.21
N VAL A 104 -10.26 -9.64 5.83
CA VAL A 104 -9.34 -9.87 4.70
C VAL A 104 -8.37 -10.98 5.03
N ARG A 105 -7.80 -10.97 6.23
CA ARG A 105 -6.84 -11.98 6.66
C ARG A 105 -7.47 -13.37 6.70
N LYS A 106 -8.71 -13.46 7.16
CA LYS A 106 -9.45 -14.74 7.17
C LYS A 106 -9.76 -15.23 5.76
N ALA A 107 -10.22 -14.32 4.89
CA ALA A 107 -10.57 -14.67 3.51
C ALA A 107 -9.37 -15.18 2.72
N GLU A 108 -8.19 -14.57 2.92
CA GLU A 108 -6.98 -14.89 2.16
C GLU A 108 -5.99 -15.74 2.93
N LYS A 109 -6.35 -16.21 4.11
CA LYS A 109 -5.51 -17.09 4.97
C LYS A 109 -4.16 -16.44 5.27
N ILE A 110 -4.19 -15.18 5.67
CA ILE A 110 -2.98 -14.39 5.95
C ILE A 110 -2.65 -14.41 7.44
N ALA A 111 -1.41 -14.73 7.76
CA ALA A 111 -0.87 -14.71 9.10
C ALA A 111 0.39 -13.84 9.15
N GLU A 112 0.94 -13.61 10.33
CA GLU A 112 2.22 -12.92 10.48
C GLU A 112 3.28 -13.66 9.67
N GLY A 113 4.02 -12.92 8.85
CA GLY A 113 5.07 -13.48 8.00
C GLY A 113 4.61 -13.98 6.64
N THR A 114 3.31 -14.05 6.40
CA THR A 114 2.81 -14.47 5.09
C THR A 114 3.23 -13.46 4.03
N LEU A 115 3.80 -13.96 2.94
CA LEU A 115 4.12 -13.12 1.78
C LEU A 115 2.84 -12.86 0.99
N VAL A 116 2.53 -11.60 0.76
CA VAL A 116 1.34 -11.22 0.00
C VAL A 116 1.71 -10.31 -1.15
N GLU A 117 0.83 -10.26 -2.14
CA GLU A 117 0.88 -9.31 -3.23
C GLU A 117 -0.41 -8.50 -3.19
N ALA A 118 -0.27 -7.21 -3.01
CA ALA A 118 -1.41 -6.30 -2.95
C ALA A 118 -1.40 -5.35 -4.14
N VAL A 119 -2.56 -5.14 -4.73
CA VAL A 119 -2.75 -4.14 -5.78
C VAL A 119 -3.50 -2.97 -5.15
N LEU A 120 -2.94 -1.79 -5.29
CA LEU A 120 -3.46 -0.57 -4.66
C LEU A 120 -3.87 0.45 -5.70
N ALA A 121 -5.04 1.06 -5.51
CA ALA A 121 -5.51 2.16 -6.34
C ALA A 121 -6.04 3.26 -5.44
N LEU A 122 -5.94 4.52 -5.88
CA LEU A 122 -6.54 5.63 -5.14
C LEU A 122 -8.07 5.47 -5.14
N ALA A 123 -8.65 5.66 -3.99
CA ALA A 123 -10.11 5.56 -3.83
C ALA A 123 -10.81 6.87 -4.20
#